data_d8e28f35f93c495e4dc94eee0235bf4f
#
_entry.id   d8e28f35f93c495e4dc94eee0235bf4f
#
_cell.length_a   1.000
_cell.length_b   1.000
_cell.length_c   1.000
_cell.angle_alpha   90.00
_cell.angle_beta   90.00
_cell.angle_gamma   90.00
#
_symmetry.space_group_name_H-M   'P 1'
#
loop_
_entity.id
_entity.type
_entity.pdbx_description
1 polymer ?
#
loop_
_entity_poly.entity_id
_entity_poly.type
_entity_poly.pdbx_seq_one_letter_code
_entity_poly.pdbx_strand_id
1 'polypeptide(L)'
;MMNRELIFSAEAEKNLRQLECDPSAEGILRQVRKTLGMLETNIRHPSLNTHKYDSLEGPNGEEVFEAYAQNRTAGAYRIFFLYGPDRVEGKRRVPRLTIVAITPQP
;
A
#
# COMPACT_ATOMS: atom_id res chain seq x y z
N MET A 1 20.05 -5.32 -1.18
CA MET A 1 18.58 -5.38 -1.27
C MET A 1 18.07 -4.06 -1.77
N MET A 2 17.26 -4.06 -2.83
CA MET A 2 16.71 -2.82 -3.39
C MET A 2 15.39 -2.49 -2.69
N ASN A 3 15.34 -1.31 -2.09
CA ASN A 3 14.09 -0.77 -1.57
C ASN A 3 13.26 -0.23 -2.72
N ARG A 4 11.94 -0.31 -2.60
CA ARG A 4 11.01 0.30 -3.54
C ARG A 4 10.57 1.64 -2.99
N GLU A 5 10.46 2.64 -3.86
CA GLU A 5 9.87 3.92 -3.46
C GLU A 5 8.36 3.81 -3.45
N LEU A 6 7.73 4.44 -2.48
CA LEU A 6 6.26 4.49 -2.42
C LEU A 6 5.78 5.83 -2.94
N ILE A 7 4.78 5.78 -3.83
CA ILE A 7 4.05 6.95 -4.30
C ILE A 7 2.63 6.80 -3.79
N PHE A 8 2.04 7.87 -3.29
CA PHE A 8 0.68 7.83 -2.77
C PHE A 8 -0.26 8.55 -3.72
N SER A 9 -1.34 7.89 -4.11
CA SER A 9 -2.44 8.56 -4.82
C SER A 9 -3.08 9.60 -3.91
N ALA A 10 -3.86 10.51 -4.49
CA ALA A 10 -4.61 11.49 -3.69
C ALA A 10 -5.52 10.79 -2.69
N GLU A 11 -6.17 9.70 -3.09
CA GLU A 11 -7.04 8.93 -2.20
C GLU A 11 -6.24 8.29 -1.07
N ALA A 12 -5.10 7.68 -1.36
CA ALA A 12 -4.26 7.06 -0.34
C ALA A 12 -3.74 8.10 0.67
N GLU A 13 -3.33 9.27 0.18
CA GLU A 13 -2.92 10.37 1.07
C GLU A 13 -4.05 10.80 1.99
N LYS A 14 -5.25 10.92 1.45
CA LYS A 14 -6.43 11.28 2.23
C LYS A 14 -6.71 10.21 3.29
N ASN A 15 -6.67 8.93 2.91
CA ASN A 15 -6.90 7.83 3.84
C ASN A 15 -5.89 7.86 4.99
N LEU A 16 -4.61 8.04 4.68
CA LEU A 16 -3.57 8.08 5.69
C LEU A 16 -3.73 9.27 6.62
N ARG A 17 -4.05 10.43 6.06
CA ARG A 17 -4.26 11.64 6.85
C ARG A 17 -5.43 11.50 7.81
N GLN A 18 -6.51 10.85 7.37
CA GLN A 18 -7.67 10.58 8.25
C GLN A 18 -7.27 9.74 9.46
N LEU A 19 -6.41 8.73 9.25
CA LEU A 19 -5.91 7.93 10.36
C LEU A 19 -5.01 8.75 11.29
N GLU A 20 -4.18 9.61 10.72
CA GLU A 20 -3.26 10.46 11.50
C GLU A 20 -4.01 11.46 12.37
N CYS A 21 -5.17 11.92 11.92
CA CYS A 21 -5.97 12.92 12.64
C CYS A 21 -6.96 12.31 13.62
N ASP A 22 -7.06 11.00 13.71
CA ASP A 22 -8.02 10.30 14.58
C ASP A 22 -7.29 9.65 15.75
N PRO A 23 -7.40 10.22 16.97
CA PRO A 23 -6.73 9.64 18.14
C PRO A 23 -7.16 8.19 18.43
N SER A 24 -8.38 7.82 18.06
CA SER A 24 -8.88 6.46 18.29
C SER A 24 -8.29 5.44 17.32
N ALA A 25 -7.64 5.91 16.24
CA ALA A 25 -7.08 5.05 15.20
C ALA A 25 -5.57 4.84 15.36
N GLU A 26 -4.98 5.18 16.49
CA GLU A 26 -3.54 5.08 16.71
C GLU A 26 -2.99 3.67 16.46
N GLY A 27 -3.69 2.64 16.92
CA GLY A 27 -3.30 1.26 16.71
C GLY A 27 -3.36 0.85 15.24
N ILE A 28 -4.40 1.30 14.54
CA ILE A 28 -4.56 1.06 13.11
C ILE A 28 -3.43 1.74 12.34
N LEU A 29 -3.15 2.99 12.67
CA LEU A 29 -2.10 3.77 12.03
C LEU A 29 -0.73 3.09 12.17
N ARG A 30 -0.44 2.56 13.36
CA ARG A 30 0.81 1.84 13.60
C ARG A 30 0.93 0.62 12.70
N GLN A 31 -0.15 -0.16 12.58
CA GLN A 31 -0.18 -1.34 11.73
C GLN A 31 -0.02 -0.96 10.24
N VAL A 32 -0.70 0.10 9.81
CA VAL A 32 -0.60 0.59 8.44
C VAL A 32 0.83 1.03 8.13
N ARG A 33 1.44 1.81 9.01
CA ARG A 33 2.83 2.28 8.83
C ARG A 33 3.82 1.12 8.78
N LYS A 34 3.63 0.12 9.61
CA LYS A 34 4.47 -1.08 9.58
C LYS A 34 4.36 -1.80 8.24
N THR A 35 3.15 -1.94 7.74
CA THR A 35 2.90 -2.61 6.46
C THR A 35 3.49 -1.82 5.30
N LEU A 36 3.35 -0.49 5.30
CA LEU A 36 3.97 0.37 4.29
C LEU A 36 5.49 0.19 4.30
N GLY A 37 6.09 0.12 5.49
CA GLY A 37 7.52 -0.14 5.60
C GLY A 37 7.95 -1.50 5.03
N MET A 38 7.13 -2.53 5.22
CA MET A 38 7.40 -3.83 4.63
C MET A 38 7.24 -3.82 3.11
N LEU A 39 6.25 -3.11 2.57
CA LEU A 39 6.10 -2.97 1.13
C LEU A 39 7.32 -2.28 0.51
N GLU A 40 7.90 -1.35 1.24
CA GLU A 40 9.10 -0.62 0.80
C GLU A 40 10.35 -1.49 0.84
N THR A 41 10.51 -2.29 1.88
CA THR A 41 11.78 -2.98 2.17
C THR A 41 11.73 -4.49 1.95
N ASN A 42 10.57 -5.13 2.08
CA ASN A 42 10.44 -6.57 1.95
C ASN A 42 9.04 -6.97 1.48
N ILE A 43 8.77 -6.71 0.21
CA ILE A 43 7.46 -6.94 -0.39
C ILE A 43 7.04 -8.41 -0.40
N ARG A 44 8.00 -9.33 -0.20
CA ARG A 44 7.71 -10.77 -0.17
C ARG A 44 7.47 -11.31 1.23
N HIS A 45 7.42 -10.41 2.22
CA HIS A 45 7.17 -10.86 3.60
C HIS A 45 5.82 -11.56 3.69
N PRO A 46 5.78 -12.79 4.26
CA PRO A 46 4.53 -13.58 4.24
C PRO A 46 3.39 -12.95 5.02
N SER A 47 3.66 -12.11 6.02
CA SER A 47 2.60 -11.47 6.79
C SER A 47 1.78 -10.47 5.97
N LEU A 48 2.30 -10.02 4.82
CA LEU A 48 1.56 -9.12 3.92
C LEU A 48 0.39 -9.83 3.24
N ASN A 49 0.48 -11.14 3.05
CA ASN A 49 -0.53 -11.91 2.32
C ASN A 49 -0.91 -11.25 0.99
N THR A 50 0.09 -10.74 0.28
CA THR A 50 -0.12 -10.01 -0.96
C THR A 50 -0.79 -10.89 -2.01
N HIS A 51 -1.87 -10.39 -2.60
CA HIS A 51 -2.57 -11.07 -3.67
C HIS A 51 -3.27 -10.06 -4.57
N LYS A 52 -3.59 -10.51 -5.78
CA LYS A 52 -4.27 -9.67 -6.75
C LYS A 52 -5.70 -9.35 -6.27
N TYR A 53 -6.12 -8.11 -6.49
CA TYR A 53 -7.45 -7.66 -6.13
C TYR A 53 -8.20 -7.22 -7.39
N ASP A 54 -9.09 -8.08 -7.87
CA ASP A 54 -9.73 -7.92 -9.17
C ASP A 54 -10.78 -6.82 -9.24
N SER A 55 -11.27 -6.34 -8.10
CA SER A 55 -12.33 -5.34 -8.06
C SER A 55 -11.84 -3.92 -8.29
N LEU A 56 -10.54 -3.70 -8.39
CA LEU A 56 -9.95 -2.40 -8.67
C LEU A 56 -8.96 -2.50 -9.81
N GLU A 57 -8.86 -1.41 -10.59
CA GLU A 57 -7.83 -1.27 -11.61
C GLU A 57 -7.14 0.06 -11.41
N GLY A 58 -5.88 0.13 -11.84
CA GLY A 58 -5.17 1.39 -11.90
C GLY A 58 -5.73 2.28 -13.02
N PRO A 59 -5.31 3.55 -13.07
CA PRO A 59 -5.85 4.52 -14.06
C PRO A 59 -5.58 4.14 -15.51
N ASN A 60 -4.60 3.28 -15.76
CA ASN A 60 -4.28 2.80 -17.11
C ASN A 60 -4.54 1.30 -17.26
N GLY A 61 -5.43 0.74 -16.46
CA GLY A 61 -5.76 -0.68 -16.48
C GLY A 61 -4.76 -1.57 -15.75
N GLU A 62 -3.87 -1.01 -14.95
CA GLU A 62 -2.88 -1.79 -14.20
C GLU A 62 -3.55 -2.70 -13.18
N GLU A 63 -2.96 -3.86 -12.95
CA GLU A 63 -3.40 -4.77 -11.89
C GLU A 63 -3.17 -4.14 -10.52
N VAL A 64 -4.17 -4.24 -9.65
CA VAL A 64 -4.09 -3.79 -8.28
C VAL A 64 -3.94 -5.01 -7.36
N PHE A 65 -3.10 -4.86 -6.36
CA PHE A 65 -2.83 -5.88 -5.36
C PHE A 65 -3.26 -5.40 -3.99
N GLU A 66 -3.57 -6.35 -3.13
CA GLU A 66 -3.99 -6.08 -1.76
C GLU A 66 -2.94 -6.64 -0.80
N ALA A 67 -2.56 -5.85 0.20
CA ALA A 67 -1.71 -6.31 1.29
C ALA A 67 -2.45 -6.09 2.62
N TYR A 68 -2.25 -7.00 3.56
CA TYR A 68 -2.94 -6.94 4.84
C TYR A 68 -2.16 -6.06 5.82
N ALA A 69 -2.82 -5.02 6.33
CA ALA A 69 -2.28 -4.21 7.41
C ALA A 69 -2.75 -4.76 8.77
N GLN A 70 -3.88 -5.44 8.79
CA GLN A 70 -4.43 -6.07 9.99
C GLN A 70 -4.87 -7.51 9.69
N ASN A 71 -5.36 -8.21 10.70
CA ASN A 71 -5.81 -9.60 10.56
C ASN A 71 -6.95 -9.75 9.55
N ARG A 72 -7.20 -11.00 9.16
CA ARG A 72 -8.22 -11.34 8.14
C ARG A 72 -9.64 -11.31 8.71
N THR A 73 -10.04 -10.19 9.28
CA THR A 73 -11.39 -10.02 9.80
C THR A 73 -12.10 -8.94 9.01
N ALA A 74 -13.42 -9.00 8.98
CA ALA A 74 -14.23 -7.95 8.35
C ALA A 74 -13.88 -6.60 9.00
N GLY A 75 -13.75 -5.56 8.17
CA GLY A 75 -13.40 -4.23 8.64
C GLY A 75 -11.91 -4.01 8.92
N ALA A 76 -11.09 -5.05 8.80
CA ALA A 76 -9.64 -4.90 8.98
C ALA A 76 -9.04 -4.10 7.82
N TYR A 77 -8.05 -3.26 8.13
CA TYR A 77 -7.45 -2.39 7.13
C TYR A 77 -6.59 -3.15 6.14
N ARG A 78 -6.67 -2.70 4.88
CA ARG A 78 -5.90 -3.23 3.76
C ARG A 78 -5.21 -2.09 3.04
N ILE A 79 -4.09 -2.38 2.41
CA ILE A 79 -3.39 -1.45 1.55
C ILE A 79 -3.49 -1.98 0.13
N PHE A 80 -4.05 -1.16 -0.76
CA PHE A 80 -4.18 -1.49 -2.18
C PHE A 80 -3.09 -0.76 -2.92
N PHE A 81 -2.38 -1.47 -3.80
CA PHE A 81 -1.23 -0.90 -4.49
C PHE A 81 -1.07 -1.51 -5.88
N LEU A 82 -0.33 -0.82 -6.72
CA LEU A 82 0.09 -1.33 -8.02
C LEU A 82 1.60 -1.15 -8.18
N TYR A 83 2.20 -1.94 -9.07
CA TYR A 83 3.62 -1.85 -9.37
C TYR A 83 3.87 -0.73 -10.37
N GLY A 84 4.87 0.12 -10.09
CA GLY A 84 5.25 1.22 -10.95
C GLY A 84 4.47 2.50 -10.70
N PRO A 85 4.62 3.49 -11.59
CA PRO A 85 5.63 3.52 -12.62
C PRO A 85 7.03 3.70 -12.03
N ASP A 86 8.00 2.95 -12.55
CA ASP A 86 9.36 3.05 -12.07
C ASP A 86 9.94 4.41 -12.44
N ARG A 87 10.84 4.93 -11.59
CA ARG A 87 11.53 6.18 -11.85
C ARG A 87 12.82 5.88 -12.61
N VAL A 88 13.09 6.66 -13.64
CA VAL A 88 14.29 6.48 -14.45
C VAL A 88 15.22 7.67 -14.24
N GLU A 89 16.47 7.39 -13.83
CA GLU A 89 17.53 8.38 -13.69
C GLU A 89 18.70 7.95 -14.56
N GLY A 90 18.82 8.55 -15.77
CA GLY A 90 19.84 8.15 -16.71
C GLY A 90 19.68 6.69 -17.09
N LYS A 91 20.67 5.86 -16.78
CA LYS A 91 20.63 4.41 -17.03
C LYS A 91 20.09 3.60 -15.84
N ARG A 92 19.75 4.28 -14.74
CA ARG A 92 19.30 3.65 -13.52
C ARG A 92 17.77 3.64 -13.46
N ARG A 93 17.22 2.50 -13.10
CA ARG A 93 15.77 2.35 -12.89
C ARG A 93 15.52 2.13 -11.40
N VAL A 94 14.66 2.96 -10.82
CA VAL A 94 14.28 2.86 -9.41
C VAL A 94 12.87 2.27 -9.35
N PRO A 95 12.71 1.06 -8.79
CA PRO A 95 11.39 0.45 -8.69
C PRO A 95 10.50 1.21 -7.72
N ARG A 96 9.23 1.35 -8.07
CA ARG A 96 8.24 2.06 -7.24
C ARG A 96 6.95 1.28 -7.13
N LEU A 97 6.22 1.55 -6.06
CA LEU A 97 4.84 1.12 -5.89
C LEU A 97 3.96 2.36 -5.75
N THR A 98 2.80 2.33 -6.39
CA THR A 98 1.78 3.35 -6.16
C THR A 98 0.78 2.80 -5.17
N ILE A 99 0.65 3.47 -4.03
CA ILE A 99 -0.36 3.14 -3.04
C ILE A 99 -1.67 3.78 -3.49
N VAL A 100 -2.66 2.95 -3.81
CA VAL A 100 -3.93 3.37 -4.40
C VAL A 100 -4.93 3.78 -3.32
N ALA A 101 -5.01 2.99 -2.25
CA ALA A 101 -5.95 3.26 -1.16
C ALA A 101 -5.51 2.52 0.10
N ILE A 102 -5.91 3.05 1.24
CA ILE A 102 -5.69 2.45 2.57
C ILE A 102 -7.04 2.50 3.27
N THR A 103 -7.76 1.38 3.27
CA THR A 103 -9.13 1.35 3.73
C THR A 103 -9.46 0.05 4.45
N PRO A 104 -10.53 0.04 5.28
CA PRO A 104 -11.05 -1.22 5.80
C PRO A 104 -11.51 -2.12 4.66
N GLN A 105 -11.42 -3.41 4.88
CA GLN A 105 -11.95 -4.38 3.93
C GLN A 105 -13.49 -4.22 3.85
N PRO A 106 -14.04 -4.07 2.64
CA PRO A 106 -15.48 -3.95 2.47
C PRO A 106 -16.22 -5.24 2.80
#